data_0eabd2922602e3a11a50ab7736bc67c5
#
_entry.id   0eabd2922602e3a11a50ab7736bc67c5
#
_cell.length_a   1.000
_cell.length_b   1.000
_cell.length_c   1.000
_cell.angle_alpha   90.00
_cell.angle_beta   90.00
_cell.angle_gamma   90.00
#
_symmetry.space_group_name_H-M   'P 1'
#
loop_
_entity.id
_entity.type
_entity.pdbx_description
1 polymer ?
#
loop_
_entity_poly.entity_id
_entity_poly.type
_entity_poly.pdbx_seq_one_letter_code
_entity_poly.pdbx_strand_id
1 'polypeptide(L)'
;MVKGNIPIVCSAVSVVLLRWRQSLAQILLLRRTRPPAGVWCQVAGGIEANETAWQTALREVTEETGPRLAELWSGDFCEQFYEADKGRITMLPVFIGVVPPDAEVVLNAEHDGYKWLGYEEADRLLAFPGQRKMLAAVKAGFIDRQPHALLRIPIV
;
A
#
# COMPACT_ATOMS: atom_id res chain seq x y z
N MET A 1 -1.55 27.75 -30.66
CA MET A 1 -0.92 27.59 -29.36
C MET A 1 -1.02 26.12 -28.95
N VAL A 2 0.12 25.49 -28.70
CA VAL A 2 0.13 24.10 -28.22
C VAL A 2 -0.16 24.12 -26.73
N LYS A 3 -1.19 23.37 -26.32
CA LYS A 3 -1.51 23.22 -24.89
C LYS A 3 -0.52 22.25 -24.24
N GLY A 4 -0.02 22.58 -23.06
CA GLY A 4 0.77 21.67 -22.25
C GLY A 4 -0.07 20.57 -21.65
N ASN A 5 0.57 19.47 -21.29
CA ASN A 5 -0.07 18.33 -20.61
C ASN A 5 0.61 18.09 -19.28
N ILE A 6 -0.16 17.54 -18.33
CA ILE A 6 0.39 16.99 -17.10
C ILE A 6 0.67 15.51 -17.36
N PRO A 7 1.93 15.06 -17.32
CA PRO A 7 2.24 13.64 -17.49
C PRO A 7 1.63 12.81 -16.36
N ILE A 8 1.12 11.63 -16.73
CA ILE A 8 0.65 10.64 -15.76
C ILE A 8 1.63 9.48 -15.80
N VAL A 9 2.20 9.11 -14.64
CA VAL A 9 3.14 8.02 -14.52
C VAL A 9 2.53 6.94 -13.62
N CYS A 10 2.43 5.74 -14.15
CA CYS A 10 1.93 4.58 -13.43
C CYS A 10 2.95 3.44 -13.55
N SER A 11 3.96 3.46 -12.67
CA SER A 11 5.09 2.52 -12.72
C SER A 11 5.43 1.91 -11.35
N ALA A 12 4.53 2.06 -10.40
CA ALA A 12 4.68 1.54 -9.05
C ALA A 12 3.33 1.09 -8.50
N VAL A 13 3.35 0.35 -7.41
CA VAL A 13 2.15 -0.15 -6.72
C VAL A 13 2.15 0.28 -5.27
N SER A 14 0.96 0.34 -4.67
CA SER A 14 0.75 0.48 -3.23
C SER A 14 0.14 -0.80 -2.68
N VAL A 15 0.59 -1.25 -1.52
CA VAL A 15 0.00 -2.41 -0.84
C VAL A 15 -0.31 -2.06 0.60
N VAL A 16 -1.58 -2.18 0.96
CA VAL A 16 -2.01 -2.05 2.34
C VAL A 16 -2.08 -3.44 2.96
N LEU A 17 -1.31 -3.67 4.01
CA LEU A 17 -1.29 -4.95 4.71
C LEU A 17 -2.24 -4.92 5.89
N LEU A 18 -3.09 -5.94 5.94
CA LEU A 18 -4.08 -6.15 7.00
C LEU A 18 -3.78 -7.45 7.74
N ARG A 19 -4.05 -7.44 9.03
CA ARG A 19 -4.19 -8.64 9.85
C ARG A 19 -5.37 -8.48 10.79
N TRP A 20 -5.91 -9.60 11.24
CA TRP A 20 -6.96 -9.59 12.26
C TRP A 20 -6.44 -10.24 13.53
N ARG A 21 -6.60 -9.54 14.66
CA ARG A 21 -6.36 -10.07 16.00
C ARG A 21 -7.60 -9.84 16.84
N GLN A 22 -8.12 -10.91 17.46
CA GLN A 22 -9.33 -10.82 18.30
C GLN A 22 -10.48 -10.12 17.59
N SER A 23 -10.69 -10.47 16.31
CA SER A 23 -11.71 -9.88 15.42
C SER A 23 -11.52 -8.41 15.08
N LEU A 24 -10.40 -7.80 15.46
CA LEU A 24 -10.06 -6.43 15.12
C LEU A 24 -9.05 -6.38 13.96
N ALA A 25 -9.39 -5.59 12.95
CA ALA A 25 -8.49 -5.35 11.83
C ALA A 25 -7.37 -4.38 12.24
N GLN A 26 -6.15 -4.72 11.88
CA GLN A 26 -4.99 -3.86 12.05
C GLN A 26 -4.31 -3.63 10.71
N ILE A 27 -3.80 -2.42 10.54
CA ILE A 27 -3.11 -1.95 9.35
C ILE A 27 -1.64 -1.76 9.67
N LEU A 28 -0.76 -2.25 8.78
CA LEU A 28 0.67 -2.05 8.94
C LEU A 28 1.08 -0.71 8.32
N LEU A 29 1.73 0.11 9.12
CA LEU A 29 2.45 1.30 8.62
C LEU A 29 3.93 1.16 8.90
N LEU A 30 4.74 1.65 7.95
CA LEU A 30 6.19 1.62 7.96
C LEU A 30 6.72 3.05 8.03
N ARG A 31 7.82 3.28 8.74
CA ARG A 31 8.48 4.59 8.80
C ARG A 31 9.66 4.65 7.85
N ARG A 32 9.66 5.62 6.97
CA ARG A 32 10.68 5.76 5.92
C ARG A 32 12.02 6.26 6.46
N THR A 33 13.11 5.68 5.92
CA THR A 33 14.46 6.20 6.10
C THR A 33 14.86 7.12 4.96
N ARG A 34 14.31 6.91 3.76
CA ARG A 34 14.56 7.74 2.57
C ARG A 34 13.61 8.94 2.53
N PRO A 35 13.97 10.04 1.82
CA PRO A 35 13.08 11.19 1.70
C PRO A 35 11.70 10.83 1.13
N PRO A 36 10.62 11.34 1.74
CA PRO A 36 10.56 12.11 2.98
C PRO A 36 10.79 11.24 4.21
N ALA A 37 11.96 11.41 4.87
CA ALA A 37 12.35 10.60 6.02
C ALA A 37 11.46 10.84 7.23
N GLY A 38 11.19 9.78 7.98
CA GLY A 38 10.35 9.83 9.18
C GLY A 38 8.84 9.81 8.91
N VAL A 39 8.43 9.84 7.64
CA VAL A 39 7.02 9.76 7.26
C VAL A 39 6.55 8.31 7.29
N TRP A 40 5.34 8.10 7.81
CA TRP A 40 4.69 6.80 7.83
C TRP A 40 3.98 6.53 6.50
N CYS A 41 4.06 5.29 6.03
CA CYS A 41 3.48 4.88 4.75
C CYS A 41 3.11 3.40 4.74
N GLN A 42 2.36 3.01 3.72
CA GLN A 42 2.11 1.61 3.38
C GLN A 42 3.30 1.05 2.56
N VAL A 43 3.27 -0.24 2.26
CA VAL A 43 4.23 -0.85 1.32
C VAL A 43 4.02 -0.25 -0.07
N ALA A 44 5.09 0.10 -0.74
CA ALA A 44 5.07 0.61 -2.11
C ALA A 44 6.38 0.28 -2.83
N GLY A 45 6.33 0.16 -4.14
CA GLY A 45 7.54 -0.07 -4.92
C GLY A 45 7.30 -0.09 -6.41
N GLY A 46 8.39 0.07 -7.15
CA GLY A 46 8.40 0.13 -8.62
C GLY A 46 8.25 -1.23 -9.28
N ILE A 47 7.55 -1.24 -10.42
CA ILE A 47 7.40 -2.42 -11.24
C ILE A 47 8.71 -2.69 -11.97
N GLU A 48 9.22 -3.91 -11.90
CA GLU A 48 10.39 -4.35 -12.64
C GLU A 48 10.00 -4.88 -14.03
N ALA A 49 10.99 -4.99 -14.91
CA ALA A 49 10.76 -5.54 -16.25
C ALA A 49 10.19 -6.96 -16.18
N ASN A 50 9.21 -7.24 -17.03
CA ASN A 50 8.51 -8.54 -17.11
C ASN A 50 7.68 -8.92 -15.88
N GLU A 51 7.38 -7.95 -15.03
CA GLU A 51 6.60 -8.14 -13.82
C GLU A 51 5.21 -7.52 -14.01
N THR A 52 4.16 -8.22 -13.59
CA THR A 52 2.83 -7.62 -13.50
C THR A 52 2.72 -6.82 -12.20
N ALA A 53 1.75 -5.93 -12.11
CA ALA A 53 1.54 -5.13 -10.91
C ALA A 53 1.30 -5.98 -9.66
N TRP A 54 0.53 -7.07 -9.75
CA TRP A 54 0.29 -7.92 -8.59
C TRP A 54 1.53 -8.75 -8.20
N GLN A 55 2.39 -9.10 -9.15
CA GLN A 55 3.69 -9.73 -8.87
C GLN A 55 4.62 -8.76 -8.14
N THR A 56 4.63 -7.50 -8.56
CA THR A 56 5.34 -6.43 -7.84
C THR A 56 4.86 -6.31 -6.40
N ALA A 57 3.55 -6.33 -6.19
CA ALA A 57 2.98 -6.27 -4.85
C ALA A 57 3.51 -7.40 -3.95
N LEU A 58 3.54 -8.63 -4.45
CA LEU A 58 4.08 -9.77 -3.70
C LEU A 58 5.57 -9.59 -3.38
N ARG A 59 6.36 -9.18 -4.36
CA ARG A 59 7.80 -8.98 -4.19
C ARG A 59 8.10 -7.89 -3.17
N GLU A 60 7.45 -6.74 -3.29
CA GLU A 60 7.68 -5.61 -2.38
C GLU A 60 7.27 -5.93 -0.94
N VAL A 61 6.17 -6.65 -0.74
CA VAL A 61 5.78 -7.09 0.62
C VAL A 61 6.88 -7.94 1.24
N THR A 62 7.41 -8.91 0.50
CA THR A 62 8.50 -9.77 0.99
C THR A 62 9.77 -8.97 1.27
N GLU A 63 10.17 -8.09 0.35
CA GLU A 63 11.39 -7.29 0.51
C GLU A 63 11.29 -6.29 1.67
N GLU A 64 10.16 -5.60 1.82
CA GLU A 64 10.01 -4.55 2.82
C GLU A 64 9.57 -5.03 4.19
N THR A 65 8.88 -6.16 4.28
CA THR A 65 8.28 -6.60 5.53
C THR A 65 8.56 -8.06 5.93
N GLY A 66 8.98 -8.90 5.00
CA GLY A 66 9.39 -10.29 5.25
C GLY A 66 8.33 -11.37 5.04
N PRO A 67 7.11 -11.29 5.57
CA PRO A 67 6.16 -12.39 5.52
C PRO A 67 5.58 -12.64 4.13
N ARG A 68 5.12 -13.87 3.92
CA ARG A 68 4.28 -14.22 2.78
C ARG A 68 2.83 -13.87 3.08
N LEU A 69 2.13 -13.43 2.05
CA LEU A 69 0.72 -13.13 2.17
C LEU A 69 -0.12 -14.41 2.24
N ALA A 70 -1.14 -14.41 3.09
CA ALA A 70 -2.19 -15.41 3.09
C ALA A 70 -3.18 -15.17 1.95
N GLU A 71 -3.47 -13.89 1.65
CA GLU A 71 -4.37 -13.47 0.59
C GLU A 71 -3.88 -12.18 -0.05
N LEU A 72 -4.18 -12.03 -1.35
CA LEU A 72 -3.96 -10.78 -2.08
C LEU A 72 -5.25 -10.40 -2.81
N TRP A 73 -5.59 -9.11 -2.73
CA TRP A 73 -6.78 -8.55 -3.34
C TRP A 73 -6.43 -7.32 -4.16
N SER A 74 -7.10 -7.14 -5.30
CA SER A 74 -7.12 -5.83 -5.97
C SER A 74 -7.96 -4.88 -5.14
N GLY A 75 -7.47 -3.67 -4.92
CA GLY A 75 -8.24 -2.63 -4.24
C GLY A 75 -9.34 -2.01 -5.09
N ASP A 76 -9.34 -2.29 -6.39
CA ASP A 76 -10.27 -1.74 -7.37
C ASP A 76 -10.18 -0.22 -7.53
N PHE A 77 -9.06 0.38 -7.13
CA PHE A 77 -8.77 1.80 -7.31
C PHE A 77 -7.27 2.07 -7.30
N CYS A 78 -6.91 3.31 -7.66
CA CYS A 78 -5.53 3.78 -7.61
C CYS A 78 -5.38 4.89 -6.59
N GLU A 79 -4.27 4.87 -5.85
CA GLU A 79 -3.76 6.06 -5.17
C GLU A 79 -3.21 6.99 -6.25
N GLN A 80 -3.48 8.28 -6.14
CA GLN A 80 -2.97 9.25 -7.10
C GLN A 80 -2.72 10.58 -6.45
N PHE A 81 -1.66 11.24 -6.87
CA PHE A 81 -1.28 12.55 -6.34
C PHE A 81 -0.40 13.30 -7.33
N TYR A 82 -0.40 14.64 -7.22
CA TYR A 82 0.47 15.50 -8.01
C TYR A 82 1.79 15.72 -7.28
N GLU A 83 2.90 15.46 -7.98
CA GLU A 83 4.25 15.73 -7.48
C GLU A 83 4.76 17.04 -8.09
N ALA A 84 4.74 18.11 -7.30
CA ALA A 84 5.11 19.45 -7.77
C ALA A 84 6.58 19.54 -8.22
N ASP A 85 7.48 18.84 -7.54
CA ASP A 85 8.91 18.80 -7.87
C ASP A 85 9.20 18.09 -9.19
N LYS A 86 8.34 17.18 -9.60
CA LYS A 86 8.47 16.40 -10.85
C LYS A 86 7.49 16.84 -11.93
N GLY A 87 6.53 17.71 -11.59
CA GLY A 87 5.54 18.23 -12.55
C GLY A 87 4.65 17.15 -13.15
N ARG A 88 4.26 16.13 -12.37
CA ARG A 88 3.51 14.98 -12.87
C ARG A 88 2.48 14.48 -11.86
N ILE A 89 1.51 13.71 -12.39
CA ILE A 89 0.63 12.90 -11.55
C ILE A 89 1.20 11.49 -11.49
N THR A 90 1.35 10.97 -10.27
CA THR A 90 1.74 9.58 -10.05
C THR A 90 0.49 8.79 -9.66
N MET A 91 0.29 7.65 -10.32
CA MET A 91 -0.80 6.72 -10.03
C MET A 91 -0.22 5.37 -9.63
N LEU A 92 -0.77 4.80 -8.57
CA LEU A 92 -0.37 3.48 -8.07
C LEU A 92 -1.62 2.63 -7.87
N PRO A 93 -1.76 1.50 -8.59
CA PRO A 93 -2.81 0.54 -8.26
C PRO A 93 -2.65 0.11 -6.80
N VAL A 94 -3.76 0.05 -6.09
CA VAL A 94 -3.77 -0.34 -4.67
C VAL A 94 -4.15 -1.81 -4.57
N PHE A 95 -3.32 -2.55 -3.84
CA PHE A 95 -3.57 -3.94 -3.47
C PHE A 95 -3.76 -4.05 -1.97
N ILE A 96 -4.53 -5.02 -1.54
CA ILE A 96 -4.69 -5.35 -0.14
C ILE A 96 -4.10 -6.73 0.09
N GLY A 97 -3.13 -6.81 1.00
CA GLY A 97 -2.53 -8.07 1.40
C GLY A 97 -2.98 -8.44 2.81
N VAL A 98 -3.34 -9.69 3.00
CA VAL A 98 -3.66 -10.23 4.33
C VAL A 98 -2.52 -11.10 4.78
N VAL A 99 -1.98 -10.83 5.96
CA VAL A 99 -0.92 -11.63 6.57
C VAL A 99 -1.47 -12.42 7.75
N PRO A 100 -0.84 -13.58 8.08
CA PRO A 100 -1.19 -14.30 9.30
C PRO A 100 -1.03 -13.42 10.54
N PRO A 101 -1.89 -13.57 11.58
CA PRO A 101 -1.86 -12.68 12.75
C PRO A 101 -0.56 -12.67 13.52
N ASP A 102 0.22 -13.75 13.45
CA ASP A 102 1.47 -13.95 14.14
C ASP A 102 2.72 -13.78 13.25
N ALA A 103 2.54 -13.36 11.99
CA ALA A 103 3.66 -13.14 11.10
C ALA A 103 4.59 -12.03 11.62
N GLU A 104 5.88 -12.31 11.65
CA GLU A 104 6.90 -11.34 12.05
C GLU A 104 7.20 -10.37 10.91
N VAL A 105 7.31 -9.09 11.26
CA VAL A 105 7.77 -8.06 10.32
C VAL A 105 9.28 -7.95 10.42
N VAL A 106 9.97 -8.13 9.28
CA VAL A 106 11.42 -7.98 9.17
C VAL A 106 11.68 -6.87 8.16
N LEU A 107 12.13 -5.72 8.64
CA LEU A 107 12.35 -4.54 7.81
C LEU A 107 13.67 -4.64 7.04
N ASN A 108 13.69 -4.05 5.84
CA ASN A 108 14.93 -3.77 5.11
C ASN A 108 15.41 -2.33 5.42
N ALA A 109 16.46 -1.87 4.73
CA ALA A 109 17.06 -0.55 4.99
C ALA A 109 16.17 0.63 4.61
N GLU A 110 15.09 0.43 3.88
CA GLU A 110 14.18 1.51 3.44
C GLU A 110 13.27 2.01 4.57
N HIS A 111 13.11 1.22 5.63
CA HIS A 111 12.24 1.54 6.76
C HIS A 111 12.96 1.21 8.07
N ASP A 112 12.77 2.04 9.09
CA ASP A 112 13.40 1.87 10.40
C ASP A 112 12.41 1.67 11.54
N GLY A 113 11.13 1.54 11.24
CA GLY A 113 10.10 1.26 12.22
C GLY A 113 8.81 0.80 11.57
N TYR A 114 8.00 0.08 12.34
CA TYR A 114 6.67 -0.34 11.90
C TYR A 114 5.70 -0.33 13.07
N LYS A 115 4.42 -0.20 12.73
CA LYS A 115 3.32 -0.31 13.70
C LYS A 115 2.14 -1.02 13.08
N TRP A 116 1.53 -1.90 13.84
CA TRP A 116 0.21 -2.44 13.55
C TRP A 116 -0.83 -1.60 14.29
N LEU A 117 -1.73 -0.98 13.56
CA LEU A 117 -2.65 0.03 14.10
C LEU A 117 -4.08 -0.24 13.65
N GLY A 118 -5.03 0.12 14.51
CA GLY A 118 -6.41 0.29 14.06
C GLY A 118 -6.53 1.45 13.09
N TYR A 119 -7.65 1.52 12.38
CA TYR A 119 -7.86 2.53 11.34
C TYR A 119 -7.67 3.96 11.83
N GLU A 120 -8.28 4.32 12.95
CA GLU A 120 -8.25 5.70 13.46
C GLU A 120 -6.82 6.16 13.77
N GLU A 121 -6.01 5.30 14.36
CA GLU A 121 -4.62 5.62 14.66
C GLU A 121 -3.77 5.68 13.40
N ALA A 122 -3.98 4.76 12.46
CA ALA A 122 -3.29 4.76 11.18
C ALA A 122 -3.59 6.04 10.39
N ASP A 123 -4.86 6.45 10.33
CA ASP A 123 -5.27 7.67 9.65
C ASP A 123 -4.57 8.91 10.23
N ARG A 124 -4.43 8.97 11.56
CA ARG A 124 -3.74 10.08 12.21
C ARG A 124 -2.25 10.15 11.92
N LEU A 125 -1.60 9.01 11.68
CA LEU A 125 -0.17 8.97 11.37
C LEU A 125 0.15 9.32 9.92
N LEU A 126 -0.78 9.13 9.00
CA LEU A 126 -0.55 9.43 7.59
C LEU A 126 -0.54 10.94 7.36
N ALA A 127 0.54 11.43 6.74
CA ALA A 127 0.76 12.87 6.55
C ALA A 127 0.01 13.45 5.36
N PHE A 128 -0.22 12.64 4.32
CA PHE A 128 -0.73 13.15 3.04
C PHE A 128 -2.22 12.84 2.83
N PRO A 129 -2.99 13.82 2.37
CA PRO A 129 -4.43 13.61 2.11
C PRO A 129 -4.72 12.43 1.15
N GLY A 130 -3.87 12.22 0.14
CA GLY A 130 -4.01 11.10 -0.79
C GLY A 130 -3.89 9.74 -0.12
N GLN A 131 -2.96 9.59 0.83
CA GLN A 131 -2.82 8.38 1.63
C GLN A 131 -4.03 8.15 2.54
N ARG A 132 -4.53 9.20 3.15
CA ARG A 132 -5.71 9.11 4.03
C ARG A 132 -6.96 8.72 3.26
N LYS A 133 -7.14 9.26 2.05
CA LYS A 133 -8.22 8.85 1.14
C LYS A 133 -8.11 7.38 0.75
N MET A 134 -6.91 6.94 0.41
CA MET A 134 -6.63 5.55 0.10
C MET A 134 -7.02 4.64 1.27
N LEU A 135 -6.58 4.97 2.48
CA LEU A 135 -6.86 4.16 3.65
C LEU A 135 -8.36 4.12 3.98
N ALA A 136 -9.08 5.23 3.80
CA ALA A 136 -10.53 5.28 3.98
C ALA A 136 -11.25 4.34 2.99
N ALA A 137 -10.81 4.29 1.74
CA ALA A 137 -11.36 3.39 0.74
C ALA A 137 -11.09 1.92 1.09
N VAL A 138 -9.90 1.61 1.59
CA VAL A 138 -9.54 0.25 2.05
C VAL A 138 -10.44 -0.15 3.23
N LYS A 139 -10.64 0.74 4.19
CA LYS A 139 -11.54 0.48 5.32
C LYS A 139 -12.94 0.14 4.85
N ALA A 140 -13.52 0.97 3.99
CA ALA A 140 -14.89 0.79 3.51
C ALA A 140 -15.07 -0.51 2.69
N GLY A 141 -14.08 -0.88 1.90
CA GLY A 141 -14.19 -2.01 0.97
C GLY A 141 -13.67 -3.35 1.50
N PHE A 142 -12.77 -3.33 2.50
CA PHE A 142 -12.03 -4.54 2.91
C PHE A 142 -12.06 -4.79 4.42
N ILE A 143 -12.41 -3.82 5.23
CA ILE A 143 -12.52 -3.95 6.69
C ILE A 143 -13.98 -3.94 7.13
N ASP A 144 -14.75 -2.95 6.70
CA ASP A 144 -16.15 -2.78 7.12
C ASP A 144 -17.10 -3.76 6.43
N ARG A 145 -16.64 -4.40 5.38
CA ARG A 145 -17.42 -5.39 4.62
C ARG A 145 -16.50 -6.44 4.01
N GLN A 146 -17.09 -7.58 3.66
CA GLN A 146 -16.41 -8.62 2.91
C GLN A 146 -16.18 -8.15 1.47
N PRO A 147 -14.94 -8.18 0.95
CA PRO A 147 -14.69 -7.79 -0.43
C PRO A 147 -15.33 -8.77 -1.42
N HIS A 148 -15.67 -8.26 -2.60
CA HIS A 148 -16.23 -9.10 -3.65
C HIS A 148 -15.19 -10.12 -4.15
N ALA A 149 -15.63 -11.37 -4.35
CA ALA A 149 -14.72 -12.47 -4.71
C ALA A 149 -13.94 -12.23 -6.00
N LEU A 150 -14.48 -11.46 -6.96
CA LEU A 150 -13.79 -11.13 -8.21
C LEU A 150 -12.54 -10.28 -8.01
N LEU A 151 -12.40 -9.62 -6.84
CA LEU A 151 -11.22 -8.83 -6.53
C LEU A 151 -10.07 -9.68 -5.99
N ARG A 152 -10.32 -10.92 -5.62
CA ARG A 152 -9.28 -11.81 -5.10
C ARG A 152 -8.32 -12.22 -6.22
N ILE A 153 -7.03 -12.07 -5.94
CA ILE A 153 -5.96 -12.48 -6.86
C ILE A 153 -5.42 -13.82 -6.38
N PRO A 154 -5.49 -14.88 -7.20
CA PRO A 154 -4.92 -16.17 -6.82
C PRO A 154 -3.39 -16.06 -6.69
N ILE A 155 -2.89 -16.38 -5.50
CA ILE A 155 -1.46 -16.48 -5.20
C ILE A 155 -1.22 -17.87 -4.65
N VAL A 156 -0.44 -18.66 -5.33
CA VAL A 156 -0.18 -20.04 -4.91
C VAL A 156 1.26 -20.19 -4.45
#